data_cc0ce6a30525335be2116b53f24fdb57
#
_entry.id   cc0ce6a30525335be2116b53f24fdb57
#
_cell.length_a   1.000
_cell.length_b   1.000
_cell.length_c   1.000
_cell.angle_alpha   90.00
_cell.angle_beta   90.00
_cell.angle_gamma   90.00
#
_symmetry.space_group_name_H-M   'P 1'
#
loop_
_entity.id
_entity.type
_entity.pdbx_description
1 polymer ?
#
loop_
_entity_poly.entity_id
_entity_poly.type
_entity_poly.pdbx_seq_one_letter_code
_entity_poly.pdbx_strand_id
1 'polypeptide(L)'
;MSSATQRSPTRVSLSSLTPNNLGTVRKLNSVLFPIKYSEKFYQDILLPEVEDFCKLIYYNDVPVGTICCRVETRDGQSKLYLMTMGILAPYRSRGLGSKALQQVIEAAASHSKPKISSIYLHVQISNDSAKSFYERQDFREVGVHQGYYKKIVPRDAWILERAIEDVESSEQR
;
A
#
# COMPACT_ATOMS: atom_id res chain seq x y z
N MET A 1 -4.62 -13.76 45.43
CA MET A 1 -4.73 -14.50 44.17
C MET A 1 -4.80 -13.49 43.03
N SER A 2 -3.70 -13.33 42.32
CA SER A 2 -3.62 -12.40 41.18
C SER A 2 -4.26 -13.07 39.97
N SER A 3 -5.41 -12.60 39.53
CA SER A 3 -6.00 -13.03 38.28
C SER A 3 -5.18 -12.43 37.14
N ALA A 4 -4.38 -13.25 36.50
CA ALA A 4 -3.71 -12.88 35.25
C ALA A 4 -4.81 -12.61 34.22
N THR A 5 -5.04 -11.34 33.92
CA THR A 5 -5.92 -10.93 32.82
C THR A 5 -5.27 -11.43 31.52
N GLN A 6 -5.77 -12.52 30.97
CA GLN A 6 -5.39 -12.98 29.64
C GLN A 6 -5.75 -11.86 28.67
N ARG A 7 -4.72 -11.15 28.18
CA ARG A 7 -4.90 -10.22 27.08
C ARG A 7 -5.29 -11.01 25.85
N SER A 8 -6.43 -10.70 25.26
CA SER A 8 -6.83 -11.26 23.97
C SER A 8 -5.70 -11.07 22.96
N PRO A 9 -5.43 -12.06 22.09
CA PRO A 9 -4.36 -11.94 21.10
C PRO A 9 -4.65 -10.77 20.18
N THR A 10 -3.58 -10.03 19.82
CA THR A 10 -3.65 -8.92 18.85
C THR A 10 -4.13 -9.45 17.50
N ARG A 11 -5.16 -8.83 16.93
CA ARG A 11 -5.69 -9.18 15.61
C ARG A 11 -5.44 -8.07 14.61
N VAL A 12 -4.78 -8.40 13.52
CA VAL A 12 -4.61 -7.54 12.35
C VAL A 12 -5.42 -8.14 11.21
N SER A 13 -6.25 -7.34 10.57
CA SER A 13 -7.03 -7.77 9.41
C SER A 13 -7.05 -6.70 8.32
N LEU A 14 -7.21 -7.16 7.09
CA LEU A 14 -7.31 -6.33 5.90
C LEU A 14 -8.68 -6.55 5.27
N SER A 15 -9.39 -5.47 4.99
CA SER A 15 -10.75 -5.52 4.46
C SER A 15 -10.80 -4.87 3.08
N SER A 16 -11.51 -5.49 2.15
CA SER A 16 -11.79 -4.90 0.84
C SER A 16 -12.58 -3.61 0.98
N LEU A 17 -12.32 -2.68 0.06
CA LEU A 17 -13.05 -1.41 0.01
C LEU A 17 -14.41 -1.61 -0.63
N THR A 18 -15.42 -0.97 -0.07
CA THR A 18 -16.80 -1.00 -0.55
C THR A 18 -17.40 0.40 -0.47
N PRO A 19 -18.51 0.68 -1.17
CA PRO A 19 -19.23 1.95 -0.97
C PRO A 19 -19.59 2.22 0.49
N ASN A 20 -19.85 1.19 1.28
CA ASN A 20 -20.23 1.33 2.69
C ASN A 20 -19.08 1.76 3.60
N ASN A 21 -17.84 1.38 3.30
CA ASN A 21 -16.68 1.76 4.12
C ASN A 21 -15.83 2.88 3.50
N LEU A 22 -16.23 3.42 2.35
CA LEU A 22 -15.48 4.48 1.67
C LEU A 22 -15.36 5.75 2.51
N GLY A 23 -16.36 6.07 3.31
CA GLY A 23 -16.30 7.22 4.25
C GLY A 23 -15.17 7.08 5.26
N THR A 24 -14.92 5.88 5.75
CA THR A 24 -13.78 5.58 6.64
C THR A 24 -12.46 5.77 5.92
N VAL A 25 -12.35 5.33 4.66
CA VAL A 25 -11.15 5.55 3.83
C VAL A 25 -10.88 7.05 3.64
N ARG A 26 -11.92 7.82 3.29
CA ARG A 26 -11.81 9.28 3.15
C ARG A 26 -11.30 9.94 4.43
N LYS A 27 -11.84 9.54 5.56
CA LYS A 27 -11.46 10.10 6.86
C LYS A 27 -10.01 9.77 7.20
N LEU A 28 -9.59 8.53 7.03
CA LEU A 28 -8.21 8.11 7.26
C LEU A 28 -7.25 8.86 6.34
N ASN A 29 -7.54 8.95 5.05
CA ASN A 29 -6.68 9.66 4.09
C ASN A 29 -6.56 11.15 4.42
N SER A 30 -7.63 11.78 4.91
CA SER A 30 -7.58 13.20 5.33
C SER A 30 -6.65 13.45 6.52
N VAL A 31 -6.46 12.46 7.36
CA VAL A 31 -5.54 12.53 8.52
C VAL A 31 -4.12 12.13 8.11
N LEU A 32 -4.00 11.10 7.27
CA LEU A 32 -2.71 10.48 6.94
C LEU A 32 -1.88 11.27 5.92
N PHE A 33 -2.54 11.94 4.96
CA PHE A 33 -1.85 12.52 3.81
C PHE A 33 -2.14 14.01 3.66
N PRO A 34 -1.11 14.84 3.30
CA PRO A 34 -1.28 16.27 3.08
C PRO A 34 -1.98 16.60 1.76
N ILE A 35 -2.14 15.62 0.87
CA ILE A 35 -2.74 15.78 -0.45
C ILE A 35 -4.23 15.43 -0.36
N LYS A 36 -5.08 16.30 -0.93
CA LYS A 36 -6.51 16.01 -1.10
C LYS A 36 -6.72 15.23 -2.39
N TYR A 37 -7.26 14.01 -2.26
CA TYR A 37 -7.53 13.16 -3.42
C TYR A 37 -8.87 13.51 -4.07
N SER A 38 -8.93 13.33 -5.39
CA SER A 38 -10.12 13.63 -6.20
C SER A 38 -11.22 12.58 -6.03
N GLU A 39 -12.46 12.93 -6.44
CA GLU A 39 -13.54 11.95 -6.52
C GLU A 39 -13.21 10.79 -7.45
N LYS A 40 -12.46 11.05 -8.53
CA LYS A 40 -12.00 10.00 -9.44
C LYS A 40 -11.11 8.98 -8.73
N PHE A 41 -10.20 9.42 -7.86
CA PHE A 41 -9.39 8.54 -7.04
C PHE A 41 -10.27 7.57 -6.22
N TYR A 42 -11.30 8.10 -5.54
CA TYR A 42 -12.21 7.31 -4.72
C TYR A 42 -13.10 6.37 -5.52
N GLN A 43 -13.43 6.71 -6.75
CA GLN A 43 -14.11 5.80 -7.67
C GLN A 43 -13.18 4.69 -8.16
N ASP A 44 -11.94 5.03 -8.50
CA ASP A 44 -10.97 4.10 -9.05
C ASP A 44 -10.56 3.00 -8.06
N ILE A 45 -10.44 3.32 -6.76
CA ILE A 45 -10.09 2.32 -5.74
C ILE A 45 -11.22 1.34 -5.41
N LEU A 46 -12.42 1.56 -5.93
CA LEU A 46 -13.56 0.64 -5.80
C LEU A 46 -13.73 -0.27 -7.03
N LEU A 47 -12.90 -0.11 -8.07
CA LEU A 47 -12.99 -0.94 -9.26
C LEU A 47 -12.68 -2.41 -8.94
N PRO A 48 -13.43 -3.37 -9.53
CA PRO A 48 -13.21 -4.80 -9.27
C PRO A 48 -11.79 -5.28 -9.57
N GLU A 49 -11.13 -4.70 -10.57
CA GLU A 49 -9.76 -5.06 -10.98
C GLU A 49 -8.69 -4.77 -9.92
N VAL A 50 -8.96 -3.87 -8.97
CA VAL A 50 -8.02 -3.49 -7.90
C VAL A 50 -8.49 -3.93 -6.51
N GLU A 51 -9.52 -4.74 -6.40
CA GLU A 51 -10.08 -5.19 -5.12
C GLU A 51 -9.01 -5.83 -4.22
N ASP A 52 -8.13 -6.65 -4.79
CA ASP A 52 -7.08 -7.34 -4.05
C ASP A 52 -5.91 -6.41 -3.67
N PHE A 53 -5.87 -5.20 -4.19
CA PHE A 53 -4.76 -4.25 -4.04
C PHE A 53 -5.13 -2.98 -3.27
N CYS A 54 -6.41 -2.83 -2.89
CA CYS A 54 -6.89 -1.68 -2.13
C CYS A 54 -7.59 -2.18 -0.87
N LYS A 55 -7.05 -1.83 0.31
CA LYS A 55 -7.53 -2.39 1.58
C LYS A 55 -7.62 -1.33 2.68
N LEU A 56 -8.60 -1.51 3.58
CA LEU A 56 -8.59 -0.96 4.92
C LEU A 56 -7.78 -1.88 5.84
N ILE A 57 -6.97 -1.29 6.69
CA ILE A 57 -6.14 -1.99 7.66
C ILE A 57 -6.75 -1.81 9.03
N TYR A 58 -7.06 -2.93 9.70
CA TYR A 58 -7.66 -2.97 11.03
C TYR A 58 -6.68 -3.51 12.06
N TYR A 59 -6.68 -2.89 13.21
CA TYR A 59 -5.99 -3.34 14.40
C TYR A 59 -7.00 -3.52 15.53
N ASN A 60 -7.20 -4.76 15.99
CA ASN A 60 -8.23 -5.10 16.98
C ASN A 60 -9.61 -4.50 16.64
N ASP A 61 -10.02 -4.69 15.39
CA ASP A 61 -11.31 -4.22 14.85
C ASP A 61 -11.46 -2.68 14.72
N VAL A 62 -10.38 -1.94 14.92
CA VAL A 62 -10.34 -0.49 14.69
C VAL A 62 -9.67 -0.21 13.34
N PRO A 63 -10.28 0.57 12.43
CA PRO A 63 -9.64 0.95 11.18
C PRO A 63 -8.53 1.97 11.45
N VAL A 64 -7.29 1.62 11.09
CA VAL A 64 -6.09 2.42 11.45
C VAL A 64 -5.22 2.79 10.27
N GLY A 65 -5.53 2.29 9.09
CA GLY A 65 -4.73 2.59 7.91
C GLY A 65 -5.38 2.18 6.60
N THR A 66 -4.73 2.59 5.52
CA THR A 66 -5.16 2.28 4.15
C THR A 66 -3.97 1.92 3.28
N ILE A 67 -4.21 1.09 2.27
CA ILE A 67 -3.31 0.85 1.14
C ILE A 67 -4.14 0.88 -0.12
N CYS A 68 -3.76 1.69 -1.09
CA CYS A 68 -4.49 1.88 -2.35
C CYS A 68 -3.53 1.83 -3.53
N CYS A 69 -3.84 0.98 -4.48
CA CYS A 69 -3.06 0.77 -5.70
C CYS A 69 -3.92 0.91 -6.94
N ARG A 70 -3.28 1.12 -8.09
CA ARG A 70 -3.91 1.02 -9.40
C ARG A 70 -3.06 0.16 -10.34
N VAL A 71 -3.71 -0.46 -11.31
CA VAL A 71 -3.04 -1.20 -12.38
C VAL A 71 -2.76 -0.24 -13.53
N GLU A 72 -1.52 -0.21 -13.99
CA GLU A 72 -1.09 0.58 -15.15
C GLU A 72 -0.53 -0.36 -16.20
N THR A 73 -1.10 -0.29 -17.42
CA THR A 73 -0.65 -1.11 -18.55
C THR A 73 -0.05 -0.21 -19.62
N ARG A 74 1.19 -0.50 -20.02
CA ARG A 74 1.91 0.19 -21.08
C ARG A 74 2.72 -0.83 -21.89
N ASP A 75 2.61 -0.76 -23.21
CA ASP A 75 3.37 -1.63 -24.13
C ASP A 75 3.19 -3.14 -23.82
N GLY A 76 1.97 -3.54 -23.48
CA GLY A 76 1.64 -4.93 -23.15
C GLY A 76 2.13 -5.39 -21.78
N GLN A 77 2.76 -4.53 -21.00
CA GLN A 77 3.23 -4.83 -19.64
C GLN A 77 2.37 -4.12 -18.60
N SER A 78 1.94 -4.84 -17.58
CA SER A 78 1.16 -4.28 -16.48
C SER A 78 1.97 -4.21 -15.21
N LYS A 79 1.93 -3.02 -14.59
CA LYS A 79 2.55 -2.74 -13.28
C LYS A 79 1.48 -2.33 -12.29
N LEU A 80 1.71 -2.63 -11.04
CA LEU A 80 0.92 -2.11 -9.93
C LEU A 80 1.57 -0.85 -9.40
N TYR A 81 0.83 0.27 -9.40
CA TYR A 81 1.28 1.52 -8.82
C TYR A 81 0.68 1.69 -7.43
N LEU A 82 1.53 1.74 -6.41
CA LEU A 82 1.11 2.01 -5.04
C LEU A 82 0.92 3.51 -4.89
N MET A 83 -0.34 3.94 -4.86
CA MET A 83 -0.71 5.36 -4.77
C MET A 83 -0.57 5.89 -3.36
N THR A 84 -1.09 5.16 -2.38
CA THR A 84 -1.09 5.54 -0.97
C THR A 84 -0.90 4.34 -0.08
N MET A 85 -0.16 4.52 1.01
CA MET A 85 -0.12 3.61 2.14
C MET A 85 0.18 4.41 3.40
N GLY A 86 -0.60 4.23 4.44
CA GLY A 86 -0.39 4.93 5.70
C GLY A 86 -1.07 4.26 6.87
N ILE A 87 -0.47 4.41 8.04
CA ILE A 87 -0.95 3.93 9.32
C ILE A 87 -1.05 5.12 10.27
N LEU A 88 -2.15 5.23 11.01
CA LEU A 88 -2.30 6.27 12.04
C LEU A 88 -1.14 6.21 13.04
N ALA A 89 -0.63 7.38 13.44
CA ALA A 89 0.57 7.49 14.26
C ALA A 89 0.57 6.62 15.53
N PRO A 90 -0.52 6.53 16.33
CA PRO A 90 -0.53 5.68 17.52
C PRO A 90 -0.36 4.18 17.26
N TYR A 91 -0.57 3.75 16.02
CA TYR A 91 -0.53 2.33 15.63
C TYR A 91 0.70 1.96 14.81
N ARG A 92 1.62 2.91 14.57
CA ARG A 92 2.88 2.66 13.86
C ARG A 92 3.83 1.77 14.66
N SER A 93 4.84 1.22 13.97
CA SER A 93 5.88 0.36 14.56
C SER A 93 5.34 -0.96 15.16
N ARG A 94 4.23 -1.45 14.62
CA ARG A 94 3.58 -2.72 14.99
C ARG A 94 3.55 -3.73 13.84
N GLY A 95 4.25 -3.43 12.75
CA GLY A 95 4.30 -4.30 11.57
C GLY A 95 3.06 -4.26 10.67
N LEU A 96 2.13 -3.31 10.87
CA LEU A 96 0.88 -3.23 10.10
C LEU A 96 1.12 -2.89 8.63
N GLY A 97 2.00 -1.92 8.36
CA GLY A 97 2.37 -1.55 7.00
C GLY A 97 3.07 -2.68 6.26
N SER A 98 3.99 -3.38 6.92
CA SER A 98 4.66 -4.56 6.34
C SER A 98 3.67 -5.67 6.01
N LYS A 99 2.72 -5.95 6.89
CA LYS A 99 1.69 -6.98 6.66
C LYS A 99 0.77 -6.62 5.49
N ALA A 100 0.33 -5.37 5.41
CA ALA A 100 -0.51 -4.89 4.31
C ALA A 100 0.23 -4.96 2.97
N LEU A 101 1.47 -4.47 2.92
CA LEU A 101 2.28 -4.51 1.71
C LEU A 101 2.58 -5.94 1.28
N GLN A 102 2.92 -6.82 2.21
CA GLN A 102 3.17 -8.23 1.92
C GLN A 102 1.94 -8.91 1.31
N GLN A 103 0.75 -8.65 1.83
CA GLN A 103 -0.49 -9.20 1.28
C GLN A 103 -0.75 -8.70 -0.15
N VAL A 104 -0.47 -7.42 -0.43
CA VAL A 104 -0.58 -6.86 -1.79
C VAL A 104 0.45 -7.50 -2.74
N ILE A 105 1.68 -7.71 -2.29
CA ILE A 105 2.73 -8.38 -3.06
C ILE A 105 2.29 -9.82 -3.42
N GLU A 106 1.77 -10.57 -2.47
CA GLU A 106 1.26 -11.93 -2.68
C GLU A 106 0.07 -11.94 -3.66
N ALA A 107 -0.85 -11.00 -3.52
CA ALA A 107 -1.97 -10.84 -4.44
C ALA A 107 -1.49 -10.51 -5.86
N ALA A 108 -0.49 -9.65 -6.01
CA ALA A 108 0.11 -9.31 -7.30
C ALA A 108 0.79 -10.53 -7.94
N ALA A 109 1.50 -11.34 -7.16
CA ALA A 109 2.15 -12.55 -7.63
C ALA A 109 1.15 -13.60 -8.15
N SER A 110 -0.04 -13.64 -7.58
CA SER A 110 -1.12 -14.58 -7.95
C SER A 110 -2.07 -14.02 -9.03
N HIS A 111 -1.92 -12.74 -9.38
CA HIS A 111 -2.82 -12.08 -10.33
C HIS A 111 -2.49 -12.46 -11.76
N SER A 112 -3.49 -12.88 -12.55
CA SER A 112 -3.28 -13.40 -13.90
C SER A 112 -3.87 -12.54 -15.01
N LYS A 113 -4.85 -11.69 -14.71
CA LYS A 113 -5.55 -10.86 -15.71
C LYS A 113 -5.70 -9.40 -15.25
N PRO A 114 -4.73 -8.55 -15.55
CA PRO A 114 -3.44 -8.83 -16.20
C PRO A 114 -2.41 -9.41 -15.22
N LYS A 115 -1.38 -10.07 -15.77
CA LYS A 115 -0.20 -10.45 -14.99
C LYS A 115 0.56 -9.19 -14.56
N ILE A 116 0.89 -9.07 -13.30
CA ILE A 116 1.63 -7.93 -12.75
C ILE A 116 3.13 -8.24 -12.77
N SER A 117 3.91 -7.41 -13.46
CA SER A 117 5.36 -7.58 -13.60
C SER A 117 6.15 -6.98 -12.45
N SER A 118 5.66 -5.89 -11.88
CA SER A 118 6.32 -5.19 -10.77
C SER A 118 5.34 -4.31 -10.01
N ILE A 119 5.76 -3.90 -8.80
CA ILE A 119 5.10 -2.84 -8.03
C ILE A 119 6.06 -1.67 -7.95
N TYR A 120 5.59 -0.44 -8.15
CA TYR A 120 6.41 0.74 -8.01
C TYR A 120 5.66 1.87 -7.30
N LEU A 121 6.42 2.83 -6.78
CA LEU A 121 5.88 3.96 -6.03
C LEU A 121 6.85 5.15 -6.06
N HIS A 122 6.38 6.28 -5.59
CA HIS A 122 7.16 7.49 -5.39
C HIS A 122 7.32 7.79 -3.90
N VAL A 123 8.53 8.16 -3.48
CA VAL A 123 8.83 8.60 -2.12
C VAL A 123 9.52 9.95 -2.19
N GLN A 124 9.02 10.94 -1.43
CA GLN A 124 9.64 12.25 -1.34
C GLN A 124 11.11 12.13 -0.89
N ILE A 125 12.02 12.83 -1.55
CA ILE A 125 13.49 12.66 -1.33
C ILE A 125 13.96 13.01 0.08
N SER A 126 13.15 13.66 0.89
CA SER A 126 13.45 13.91 2.31
C SER A 126 12.88 12.83 3.25
N ASN A 127 12.09 11.89 2.73
CA ASN A 127 11.45 10.86 3.54
C ASN A 127 12.29 9.58 3.61
N ASP A 128 13.43 9.67 4.33
CA ASP A 128 14.38 8.56 4.47
C ASP A 128 13.77 7.34 5.17
N SER A 129 12.88 7.54 6.13
CA SER A 129 12.24 6.45 6.86
C SER A 129 11.32 5.62 5.96
N ALA A 130 10.57 6.27 5.08
CA ALA A 130 9.74 5.57 4.09
C ALA A 130 10.61 4.81 3.09
N LYS A 131 11.66 5.46 2.56
CA LYS A 131 12.60 4.81 1.64
C LYS A 131 13.20 3.54 2.26
N SER A 132 13.70 3.64 3.49
CA SER A 132 14.25 2.49 4.22
C SER A 132 13.22 1.39 4.45
N PHE A 133 11.97 1.75 4.77
CA PHE A 133 10.88 0.79 4.92
C PHE A 133 10.68 -0.03 3.64
N TYR A 134 10.59 0.64 2.48
CA TYR A 134 10.39 -0.06 1.20
C TYR A 134 11.63 -0.85 0.78
N GLU A 135 12.83 -0.36 1.01
CA GLU A 135 14.06 -1.10 0.74
C GLU A 135 14.16 -2.41 1.55
N ARG A 136 13.68 -2.42 2.79
CA ARG A 136 13.56 -3.65 3.60
C ARG A 136 12.51 -4.62 3.05
N GLN A 137 11.60 -4.16 2.20
CA GLN A 137 10.61 -4.97 1.49
C GLN A 137 11.08 -5.32 0.06
N ASP A 138 12.38 -5.27 -0.19
CA ASP A 138 13.02 -5.58 -1.48
C ASP A 138 12.66 -4.64 -2.64
N PHE A 139 12.19 -3.44 -2.34
CA PHE A 139 12.12 -2.37 -3.34
C PHE A 139 13.51 -1.75 -3.54
N ARG A 140 13.79 -1.32 -4.76
CA ARG A 140 15.06 -0.66 -5.13
C ARG A 140 14.78 0.66 -5.80
N GLU A 141 15.66 1.64 -5.56
CA GLU A 141 15.64 2.90 -6.27
C GLU A 141 15.99 2.67 -7.75
N VAL A 142 15.07 3.07 -8.63
CA VAL A 142 15.26 2.95 -10.09
C VAL A 142 15.37 4.29 -10.80
N GLY A 143 15.11 5.38 -10.10
CA GLY A 143 15.22 6.72 -10.64
C GLY A 143 14.72 7.79 -9.69
N VAL A 144 14.75 9.03 -10.19
CA VAL A 144 14.23 10.21 -9.52
C VAL A 144 13.25 10.91 -10.47
N HIS A 145 12.05 11.22 -9.97
CA HIS A 145 11.08 12.03 -10.68
C HIS A 145 11.20 13.48 -10.18
N GLN A 146 11.84 14.32 -10.97
CA GLN A 146 11.97 15.74 -10.64
C GLN A 146 10.63 16.45 -10.71
N GLY A 147 10.34 17.26 -9.68
CA GLY A 147 9.11 18.03 -9.62
C GLY A 147 7.83 17.20 -9.50
N TYR A 148 7.92 15.99 -8.96
CA TYR A 148 6.76 15.11 -8.76
C TYR A 148 5.71 15.76 -7.87
N TYR A 149 6.12 16.34 -6.73
CA TYR A 149 5.24 17.05 -5.82
C TYR A 149 5.06 18.50 -6.26
N LYS A 150 3.81 18.94 -6.44
CA LYS A 150 3.51 20.32 -6.90
C LYS A 150 3.33 21.30 -5.76
N LYS A 151 2.89 20.81 -4.59
CA LYS A 151 2.46 21.67 -3.47
C LYS A 151 3.31 21.54 -2.21
N ILE A 152 4.28 20.62 -2.18
CA ILE A 152 5.16 20.38 -1.03
C ILE A 152 6.62 20.41 -1.46
N VAL A 153 7.51 20.72 -0.51
CA VAL A 153 8.96 20.81 -0.70
C VAL A 153 9.64 19.80 0.23
N PRO A 154 10.66 19.08 -0.22
CA PRO A 154 11.23 19.03 -1.57
C PRO A 154 10.25 18.44 -2.60
N ARG A 155 10.37 18.89 -3.85
CA ARG A 155 9.46 18.51 -4.94
C ARG A 155 9.79 17.18 -5.61
N ASP A 156 11.03 16.74 -5.49
CA ASP A 156 11.52 15.55 -6.16
C ASP A 156 11.15 14.28 -5.38
N ALA A 157 10.99 13.18 -6.10
CA ALA A 157 10.70 11.88 -5.52
C ALA A 157 11.63 10.81 -6.05
N TRP A 158 12.07 9.89 -5.18
CA TRP A 158 12.64 8.63 -5.63
C TRP A 158 11.53 7.78 -6.24
N ILE A 159 11.88 7.06 -7.30
CA ILE A 159 11.05 5.98 -7.84
C ILE A 159 11.61 4.67 -7.30
N LEU A 160 10.81 3.94 -6.54
CA LEU A 160 11.16 2.65 -5.99
C LEU A 160 10.33 1.57 -6.67
N GLU A 161 10.97 0.44 -7.01
CA GLU A 161 10.32 -0.65 -7.73
C GLU A 161 10.76 -2.00 -7.20
N ARG A 162 9.83 -2.94 -7.15
CA ARG A 162 10.07 -4.34 -6.83
C ARG A 162 9.49 -5.22 -7.94
N ALA A 163 10.32 -6.08 -8.54
CA ALA A 163 9.84 -7.08 -9.48
C ALA A 163 8.96 -8.12 -8.77
N ILE A 164 7.91 -8.57 -9.45
CA ILE A 164 7.03 -9.63 -8.96
C ILE A 164 7.43 -10.93 -9.67
N GLU A 165 7.82 -11.93 -8.88
CA GLU A 165 8.17 -13.27 -9.36
C GLU A 165 6.91 -14.13 -9.44
N ASP A 166 6.83 -14.96 -10.51
CA ASP A 166 5.75 -15.93 -10.65
C ASP A 166 5.82 -17.02 -9.58
N VAL A 167 4.68 -17.39 -9.03
CA VAL A 167 4.56 -18.53 -8.11
C VAL A 167 4.99 -19.83 -8.80
N GLU A 168 4.77 -19.95 -10.11
CA GLU A 168 5.15 -21.13 -10.91
C GLU A 168 6.66 -21.33 -11.06
N SER A 169 7.47 -20.28 -10.93
CA SER A 169 8.93 -20.37 -11.04
C SER A 169 9.64 -20.80 -9.76
N SER A 170 8.94 -20.78 -8.63
CA SER A 170 9.52 -21.14 -7.34
C SER A 170 9.44 -22.64 -6.99
N GLU A 171 8.61 -23.43 -7.71
CA GLU A 171 8.50 -24.89 -7.51
C GLU A 171 9.51 -25.72 -8.32
N GLN A 172 10.35 -25.09 -9.15
CA GLN A 172 11.34 -25.79 -10.01
C GLN A 172 12.81 -25.56 -9.58
N ARG A 173 13.05 -25.14 -8.35
CA ARG A 173 14.42 -25.05 -7.81
C ARG A 173 14.60 -25.90 -6.58
#